data_a74bb119ffd254803a65f25546d636a5
#
_entry.id   a74bb119ffd254803a65f25546d636a5
#
_cell.length_a   1.000
_cell.length_b   1.000
_cell.length_c   1.000
_cell.angle_alpha   90.00
_cell.angle_beta   90.00
_cell.angle_gamma   90.00
#
_symmetry.space_group_name_H-M   'P 1'
#
loop_
_entity.id
_entity.type
_entity.pdbx_description
1 polymer ?
#
loop_
_entity_poly.entity_id
_entity_poly.type
_entity_poly.pdbx_seq_one_letter_code
_entity_poly.pdbx_strand_id
1 'polypeptide(L)'
;LSTGIVINTANTKQTGDTIDAYGNMKVYKSKLWKYEPTIKTTEALWENFRKILYQLNQNQLTQPLSDTEFKQVQKVINELYTPYQAGQFLYGINGVSQVEVDLDDGRHVFLTVFDQKQIGAGNTVYQVVSQIKREPQIAGRPERRFDTTLLINGLPIIQIEEKSVKHSVDEALNQMHQ
;
A
#
# COMPACT_ATOMS: atom_id res chain seq x y z
N LEU A 1 -3.14 -2.82 20.61
CA LEU A 1 -2.15 -3.83 20.30
C LEU A 1 -1.49 -3.44 19.00
N SER A 2 -0.52 -2.52 19.08
CA SER A 2 0.37 -2.26 17.99
C SER A 2 1.28 -3.47 17.88
N THR A 3 0.92 -4.42 17.10
CA THR A 3 1.90 -5.16 16.37
C THR A 3 2.47 -4.20 15.36
N GLY A 4 3.22 -3.21 15.83
CA GLY A 4 4.06 -2.47 14.95
C GLY A 4 4.81 -3.51 14.17
N ILE A 5 4.60 -3.54 12.87
CA ILE A 5 5.53 -4.19 11.98
C ILE A 5 6.77 -3.36 12.16
N VAL A 6 7.54 -3.78 13.12
CA VAL A 6 8.83 -3.22 13.34
C VAL A 6 9.63 -3.69 12.13
N ILE A 7 9.64 -2.88 11.08
CA ILE A 7 10.70 -2.93 10.09
C ILE A 7 11.93 -2.36 10.82
N ASN A 8 12.20 -2.99 11.93
CA ASN A 8 13.44 -2.80 12.64
C ASN A 8 14.25 -4.07 12.42
N THR A 9 15.38 -4.10 13.04
CA THR A 9 16.25 -5.27 13.13
C THR A 9 15.54 -6.57 13.53
N ALA A 10 14.39 -6.54 14.19
CA ALA A 10 13.66 -7.74 14.55
C ALA A 10 12.87 -8.34 13.36
N ASN A 11 12.28 -7.51 12.51
CA ASN A 11 11.69 -8.00 11.25
C ASN A 11 12.76 -8.32 10.22
N THR A 12 13.86 -7.58 10.22
CA THR A 12 15.04 -7.96 9.46
C THR A 12 15.55 -9.33 9.88
N LYS A 13 15.51 -9.69 11.14
CA LYS A 13 15.84 -11.06 11.58
C LYS A 13 14.88 -12.11 11.04
N GLN A 14 13.59 -11.81 10.96
CA GLN A 14 12.60 -12.72 10.36
C GLN A 14 12.74 -12.80 8.83
N THR A 15 13.25 -11.75 8.20
CA THR A 15 13.61 -11.74 6.78
C THR A 15 15.02 -12.24 6.49
N GLY A 16 15.76 -12.65 7.51
CA GLY A 16 17.11 -13.16 7.37
C GLY A 16 18.21 -12.12 7.53
N ASP A 17 17.89 -10.88 7.92
CA ASP A 17 18.91 -9.87 8.17
C ASP A 17 19.65 -10.18 9.46
N THR A 18 20.96 -10.20 9.39
CA THR A 18 21.85 -10.38 10.53
C THR A 18 22.78 -9.18 10.65
N ILE A 19 23.09 -8.82 11.87
CA ILE A 19 24.20 -7.91 12.14
C ILE A 19 25.45 -8.78 12.12
N ASP A 20 26.44 -8.42 11.29
CA ASP A 20 27.71 -9.10 11.28
C ASP A 20 28.50 -8.82 12.57
N ALA A 21 29.63 -9.52 12.77
CA ALA A 21 30.46 -9.37 13.96
C ALA A 21 31.04 -7.95 14.14
N TYR A 22 30.93 -7.10 13.14
CA TYR A 22 31.41 -5.72 13.14
C TYR A 22 30.27 -4.71 13.27
N GLY A 23 29.03 -5.16 13.51
CA GLY A 23 27.87 -4.27 13.68
C GLY A 23 27.27 -3.77 12.37
N ASN A 24 27.70 -4.25 11.21
CA ASN A 24 27.10 -3.88 9.93
C ASN A 24 25.83 -4.69 9.67
N MET A 25 24.78 -4.02 9.25
CA MET A 25 23.52 -4.67 8.92
C MET A 25 23.62 -5.35 7.55
N LYS A 26 23.55 -6.67 7.52
CA LYS A 26 23.33 -7.42 6.27
C LYS A 26 21.84 -7.39 5.96
N VAL A 27 21.45 -6.60 4.97
CA VAL A 27 20.10 -6.58 4.45
C VAL A 27 19.89 -7.78 3.54
N TYR A 28 19.18 -8.79 4.03
CA TYR A 28 18.70 -9.87 3.18
C TYR A 28 17.45 -9.41 2.46
N LYS A 29 17.41 -9.53 1.15
CA LYS A 29 16.22 -9.27 0.36
C LYS A 29 15.11 -10.21 0.82
N SER A 30 14.07 -9.68 1.43
CA SER A 30 12.85 -10.43 1.67
C SER A 30 12.33 -10.95 0.32
N LYS A 31 12.04 -12.25 0.23
CA LYS A 31 11.41 -12.80 -0.97
C LYS A 31 9.95 -12.35 -1.12
N LEU A 32 9.33 -11.92 -0.01
CA LEU A 32 7.93 -11.53 0.04
C LEU A 32 7.74 -10.04 -0.26
N TRP A 33 8.52 -9.17 0.39
CA TRP A 33 8.40 -7.72 0.28
C TRP A 33 9.38 -7.16 -0.73
N LYS A 34 8.88 -6.34 -1.65
CA LYS A 34 9.69 -5.65 -2.66
C LYS A 34 9.77 -4.17 -2.34
N TYR A 35 10.97 -3.62 -2.22
CA TYR A 35 11.18 -2.19 -2.11
C TYR A 35 11.05 -1.51 -3.48
N GLU A 36 10.21 -0.48 -3.56
CA GLU A 36 9.94 0.30 -4.77
C GLU A 36 10.40 1.76 -4.59
N PRO A 37 11.68 2.04 -4.87
CA PRO A 37 12.27 3.36 -4.62
C PRO A 37 11.73 4.46 -5.53
N THR A 38 11.13 4.11 -6.65
CA THR A 38 10.63 5.04 -7.67
C THR A 38 9.25 5.60 -7.36
N ILE A 39 8.50 4.96 -6.45
CA ILE A 39 7.16 5.43 -6.05
C ILE A 39 7.34 6.51 -4.98
N LYS A 40 7.25 7.78 -5.39
CA LYS A 40 7.46 8.95 -4.51
C LYS A 40 6.29 9.93 -4.50
N THR A 41 5.32 9.77 -5.38
CA THR A 41 4.16 10.65 -5.50
C THR A 41 2.86 9.86 -5.47
N THR A 42 1.75 10.54 -5.23
CA THR A 42 0.41 9.95 -5.28
C THR A 42 0.09 9.40 -6.66
N GLU A 43 0.52 10.09 -7.72
CA GLU A 43 0.32 9.66 -9.11
C GLU A 43 1.06 8.35 -9.39
N ALA A 44 2.33 8.26 -8.97
CA ALA A 44 3.12 7.04 -9.11
C ALA A 44 2.51 5.87 -8.32
N LEU A 45 1.88 6.16 -7.17
CA LEU A 45 1.16 5.16 -6.38
C LEU A 45 -0.08 4.65 -7.12
N TRP A 46 -0.86 5.55 -7.74
CA TRP A 46 -2.02 5.18 -8.55
C TRP A 46 -1.63 4.34 -9.78
N GLU A 47 -0.57 4.72 -10.48
CA GLU A 47 -0.07 3.96 -11.64
C GLU A 47 0.42 2.57 -11.23
N ASN A 48 1.10 2.46 -10.09
CA ASN A 48 1.49 1.17 -9.53
C ASN A 48 0.27 0.30 -9.20
N PHE A 49 -0.76 0.87 -8.59
CA PHE A 49 -1.99 0.17 -8.28
C PHE A 49 -2.71 -0.31 -9.55
N ARG A 50 -2.84 0.56 -10.56
CA ARG A 50 -3.44 0.22 -11.87
C ARG A 50 -2.75 -0.98 -12.52
N LYS A 51 -1.42 -0.98 -12.52
CA LYS A 51 -0.61 -2.09 -13.04
C LYS A 51 -0.85 -3.40 -12.29
N ILE A 52 -0.87 -3.34 -10.97
CA ILE A 52 -1.11 -4.53 -10.13
C ILE A 52 -2.54 -5.03 -10.29
N LEU A 53 -3.51 -4.14 -10.34
CA LEU A 53 -4.91 -4.49 -10.58
C LEU A 53 -5.09 -5.26 -11.88
N TYR A 54 -4.42 -4.85 -12.96
CA TYR A 54 -4.37 -5.60 -14.20
C TYR A 54 -3.73 -6.99 -14.02
N GLN A 55 -2.59 -7.09 -13.33
CA GLN A 55 -1.92 -8.37 -13.08
C GLN A 55 -2.79 -9.36 -12.31
N LEU A 56 -3.57 -8.88 -11.34
CA LEU A 56 -4.48 -9.71 -10.54
C LEU A 56 -5.72 -10.18 -11.33
N ASN A 57 -6.09 -9.48 -12.40
CA ASN A 57 -7.35 -9.67 -13.11
C ASN A 57 -7.16 -10.03 -14.59
N GLN A 58 -6.05 -10.68 -14.96
CA GLN A 58 -5.77 -11.07 -16.34
C GLN A 58 -6.78 -12.08 -16.91
N ASN A 59 -7.56 -12.72 -16.05
CA ASN A 59 -8.68 -13.58 -16.46
C ASN A 59 -9.89 -12.80 -17.00
N GLN A 60 -10.00 -11.50 -16.69
CA GLN A 60 -11.09 -10.62 -17.12
C GLN A 60 -10.61 -9.49 -18.03
N LEU A 61 -9.36 -9.07 -17.87
CA LEU A 61 -8.75 -7.95 -18.60
C LEU A 61 -7.72 -8.45 -19.61
N THR A 62 -7.86 -8.05 -20.86
CA THR A 62 -6.89 -8.35 -21.93
C THR A 62 -5.76 -7.31 -21.99
N GLN A 63 -6.00 -6.14 -21.41
CA GLN A 63 -5.07 -5.02 -21.34
C GLN A 63 -5.29 -4.22 -20.04
N PRO A 64 -4.34 -3.37 -19.63
CA PRO A 64 -4.56 -2.47 -18.52
C PRO A 64 -5.78 -1.57 -18.74
N LEU A 65 -6.47 -1.19 -17.67
CA LEU A 65 -7.62 -0.28 -17.75
C LEU A 65 -7.24 1.02 -18.45
N SER A 66 -8.13 1.56 -19.26
CA SER A 66 -8.00 2.92 -19.83
C SER A 66 -8.10 3.98 -18.71
N ASP A 67 -7.81 5.22 -19.02
CA ASP A 67 -7.92 6.31 -18.03
C ASP A 67 -9.38 6.50 -17.57
N THR A 68 -10.34 6.32 -18.47
CA THR A 68 -11.78 6.42 -18.17
C THR A 68 -12.22 5.27 -17.25
N GLU A 69 -11.82 4.06 -17.57
CA GLU A 69 -12.11 2.88 -16.75
C GLU A 69 -11.45 2.98 -15.36
N PHE A 70 -10.18 3.41 -15.31
CA PHE A 70 -9.46 3.52 -14.05
C PHE A 70 -9.99 4.63 -13.13
N LYS A 71 -10.56 5.70 -13.69
CA LYS A 71 -11.24 6.74 -12.89
C LYS A 71 -12.42 6.20 -12.10
N GLN A 72 -13.12 5.16 -12.57
CA GLN A 72 -14.18 4.50 -11.82
C GLN A 72 -13.61 3.84 -10.55
N VAL A 73 -12.47 3.14 -10.69
CA VAL A 73 -11.75 2.53 -9.56
C VAL A 73 -11.28 3.60 -8.56
N GLN A 74 -10.66 4.67 -9.07
CA GLN A 74 -10.19 5.78 -8.22
C GLN A 74 -11.34 6.43 -7.44
N LYS A 75 -12.52 6.58 -8.07
CA LYS A 75 -13.70 7.12 -7.40
C LYS A 75 -14.10 6.29 -6.20
N VAL A 76 -14.22 4.96 -6.38
CA VAL A 76 -14.58 4.04 -5.28
C VAL A 76 -13.58 4.14 -4.13
N ILE A 77 -12.28 4.11 -4.42
CA ILE A 77 -11.24 4.19 -3.39
C ILE A 77 -11.24 5.55 -2.68
N ASN A 78 -11.42 6.65 -3.42
CA ASN A 78 -11.44 8.00 -2.86
C ASN A 78 -12.68 8.30 -2.01
N GLU A 79 -13.74 7.52 -2.14
CA GLU A 79 -14.94 7.61 -1.31
C GLU A 79 -14.82 6.87 0.04
N LEU A 80 -13.71 6.19 0.28
CA LEU A 80 -13.41 5.53 1.57
C LEU A 80 -12.80 6.55 2.55
N TYR A 81 -13.65 7.32 3.21
CA TYR A 81 -13.23 8.45 4.06
C TYR A 81 -12.74 8.04 5.46
N THR A 82 -13.10 6.85 5.92
CA THR A 82 -12.75 6.40 7.27
C THR A 82 -11.98 5.08 7.25
N PRO A 83 -11.13 4.82 8.26
CA PRO A 83 -10.48 3.51 8.41
C PRO A 83 -11.47 2.35 8.47
N TYR A 84 -12.64 2.56 9.03
CA TYR A 84 -13.70 1.55 9.11
C TYR A 84 -14.24 1.21 7.70
N GLN A 85 -14.56 2.21 6.88
CA GLN A 85 -15.00 2.00 5.49
C GLN A 85 -13.92 1.30 4.67
N ALA A 86 -12.66 1.72 4.82
CA ALA A 86 -11.53 1.06 4.15
C ALA A 86 -11.39 -0.41 4.58
N GLY A 87 -11.53 -0.68 5.87
CA GLY A 87 -11.51 -2.06 6.41
C GLY A 87 -12.66 -2.92 5.88
N GLN A 88 -13.88 -2.37 5.82
CA GLN A 88 -15.03 -3.07 5.23
C GLN A 88 -14.83 -3.32 3.74
N PHE A 89 -14.32 -2.34 3.01
CA PHE A 89 -13.99 -2.52 1.58
C PHE A 89 -12.97 -3.63 1.37
N LEU A 90 -11.88 -3.66 2.14
CA LEU A 90 -10.85 -4.70 2.03
C LEU A 90 -11.35 -6.08 2.43
N TYR A 91 -12.24 -6.17 3.42
CA TYR A 91 -12.88 -7.43 3.80
C TYR A 91 -13.81 -7.93 2.68
N GLY A 92 -14.52 -7.02 2.02
CA GLY A 92 -15.41 -7.30 0.91
C GLY A 92 -16.50 -8.32 1.24
N ILE A 93 -16.83 -9.15 0.25
CA ILE A 93 -17.80 -10.24 0.40
C ILE A 93 -17.02 -11.55 0.59
N ASN A 94 -17.21 -12.19 1.73
CA ASN A 94 -16.54 -13.46 2.08
C ASN A 94 -15.00 -13.40 2.00
N GLY A 95 -14.41 -12.25 2.33
CA GLY A 95 -12.96 -12.04 2.29
C GLY A 95 -12.39 -11.69 0.93
N VAL A 96 -13.23 -11.37 -0.05
CA VAL A 96 -12.84 -10.92 -1.39
C VAL A 96 -13.34 -9.51 -1.63
N SER A 97 -12.41 -8.57 -1.80
CA SER A 97 -12.69 -7.18 -2.16
C SER A 97 -12.66 -7.02 -3.67
N GLN A 98 -13.71 -6.43 -4.23
CA GLN A 98 -13.83 -6.19 -5.66
C GLN A 98 -14.30 -4.76 -5.94
N VAL A 99 -13.96 -4.27 -7.14
CA VAL A 99 -14.47 -3.02 -7.69
C VAL A 99 -15.19 -3.32 -8.99
N GLU A 100 -16.38 -2.76 -9.13
CA GLU A 100 -17.16 -2.82 -10.37
C GLU A 100 -16.61 -1.80 -11.36
N VAL A 101 -16.45 -2.20 -12.62
CA VAL A 101 -15.96 -1.34 -13.69
C VAL A 101 -16.72 -1.63 -14.98
N ASP A 102 -17.23 -0.59 -15.60
CA ASP A 102 -17.73 -0.62 -16.97
C ASP A 102 -16.57 -0.39 -17.91
N LEU A 103 -16.27 -1.40 -18.73
CA LEU A 103 -15.19 -1.32 -19.72
C LEU A 103 -15.63 -0.57 -20.98
N ASP A 104 -14.66 0.04 -21.66
CA ASP A 104 -14.89 0.76 -22.92
C ASP A 104 -15.44 -0.15 -24.03
N ASP A 105 -15.26 -1.47 -23.92
CA ASP A 105 -15.81 -2.47 -24.82
C ASP A 105 -17.27 -2.90 -24.50
N GLY A 106 -17.87 -2.26 -23.49
CA GLY A 106 -19.24 -2.50 -23.05
C GLY A 106 -19.43 -3.65 -22.05
N ARG A 107 -18.36 -4.33 -21.64
CA ARG A 107 -18.44 -5.35 -20.59
C ARG A 107 -18.51 -4.70 -19.21
N HIS A 108 -19.27 -5.31 -18.32
CA HIS A 108 -19.29 -4.98 -16.91
C HIS A 108 -18.51 -6.07 -16.14
N VAL A 109 -17.50 -5.66 -15.38
CA VAL A 109 -16.59 -6.61 -14.71
C VAL A 109 -16.42 -6.27 -13.22
N PHE A 110 -16.13 -7.32 -12.44
CA PHE A 110 -15.82 -7.22 -11.02
C PHE A 110 -14.35 -7.53 -10.83
N LEU A 111 -13.53 -6.51 -10.66
CA LEU A 111 -12.09 -6.65 -10.53
C LEU A 111 -11.70 -6.91 -9.07
N THR A 112 -11.01 -7.99 -8.83
CA THR A 112 -10.49 -8.35 -7.51
C THR A 112 -9.35 -7.40 -7.14
N VAL A 113 -9.51 -6.73 -6.02
CA VAL A 113 -8.50 -5.85 -5.41
C VAL A 113 -7.71 -6.58 -4.35
N PHE A 114 -8.41 -7.40 -3.56
CA PHE A 114 -7.83 -8.12 -2.44
C PHE A 114 -8.60 -9.43 -2.21
N ASP A 115 -7.87 -10.50 -1.95
CA ASP A 115 -8.44 -11.79 -1.56
C ASP A 115 -7.71 -12.29 -0.32
N GLN A 116 -8.43 -12.41 0.77
CA GLN A 116 -7.90 -12.84 2.06
C GLN A 116 -7.24 -14.23 1.99
N LYS A 117 -7.76 -15.11 1.14
CA LYS A 117 -7.20 -16.46 0.97
C LYS A 117 -5.86 -16.47 0.24
N GLN A 118 -5.53 -15.38 -0.46
CA GLN A 118 -4.26 -15.23 -1.19
C GLN A 118 -3.17 -14.57 -0.34
N ILE A 119 -3.48 -14.12 0.87
CA ILE A 119 -2.48 -13.57 1.80
C ILE A 119 -1.49 -14.67 2.15
N GLY A 120 -0.22 -14.45 1.81
CA GLY A 120 0.85 -15.43 2.00
C GLY A 120 0.86 -16.61 1.03
N ALA A 121 -0.10 -16.69 0.10
CA ALA A 121 -0.29 -17.84 -0.80
C ALA A 121 0.12 -17.59 -2.27
N GLY A 122 0.84 -16.52 -2.57
CA GLY A 122 1.55 -16.38 -3.85
C GLY A 122 1.05 -15.32 -4.82
N ASN A 123 -0.23 -14.95 -4.85
CA ASN A 123 -0.74 -13.94 -5.79
C ASN A 123 -0.82 -12.53 -5.20
N THR A 124 -0.59 -12.39 -3.90
CA THR A 124 -0.57 -11.08 -3.23
C THR A 124 0.76 -10.38 -3.46
N VAL A 125 0.72 -9.13 -3.88
CA VAL A 125 1.90 -8.29 -4.10
C VAL A 125 2.16 -7.45 -2.86
N TYR A 126 3.35 -7.61 -2.28
CA TYR A 126 3.79 -6.86 -1.10
C TYR A 126 4.91 -5.89 -1.49
N GLN A 127 4.70 -4.61 -1.23
CA GLN A 127 5.68 -3.58 -1.57
C GLN A 127 5.94 -2.65 -0.39
N VAL A 128 7.16 -2.16 -0.31
CA VAL A 128 7.58 -1.11 0.63
C VAL A 128 7.95 0.11 -0.18
N VAL A 129 7.38 1.24 0.18
CA VAL A 129 7.71 2.54 -0.40
C VAL A 129 8.10 3.51 0.70
N SER A 130 8.99 4.43 0.41
CA SER A 130 9.47 5.40 1.38
C SER A 130 9.32 6.82 0.87
N GLN A 131 9.05 7.74 1.79
CA GLN A 131 9.01 9.18 1.55
C GLN A 131 8.03 9.58 0.44
N ILE A 132 6.81 9.02 0.47
CA ILE A 132 5.73 9.46 -0.42
C ILE A 132 5.38 10.91 -0.08
N LYS A 133 5.49 11.78 -1.07
CA LYS A 133 5.02 13.15 -1.00
C LYS A 133 3.52 13.20 -1.27
N ARG A 134 2.78 13.80 -0.36
CA ARG A 134 1.35 14.07 -0.52
C ARG A 134 1.15 15.57 -0.58
N GLU A 135 0.61 16.04 -1.66
CA GLU A 135 0.22 17.44 -1.77
C GLU A 135 -0.88 17.79 -0.75
N PRO A 136 -0.82 18.97 -0.14
CA PRO A 136 -1.82 19.38 0.81
C PRO A 136 -3.18 19.51 0.13
N GLN A 137 -4.21 18.87 0.69
CA GLN A 137 -5.59 18.99 0.21
C GLN A 137 -6.21 20.37 0.51
N ILE A 138 -5.57 21.15 1.39
CA ILE A 138 -5.99 22.50 1.78
C ILE A 138 -4.85 23.44 1.47
N ALA A 139 -5.12 24.48 0.68
CA ALA A 139 -4.13 25.50 0.36
C ALA A 139 -3.55 26.12 1.63
N GLY A 140 -2.20 26.24 1.67
CA GLY A 140 -1.48 26.83 2.82
C GLY A 140 -1.05 25.84 3.90
N ARG A 141 -1.41 24.54 3.79
CA ARG A 141 -0.84 23.53 4.67
C ARG A 141 0.50 22.99 4.13
N PRO A 142 1.44 22.61 5.00
CA PRO A 142 2.70 22.03 4.54
C PRO A 142 2.49 20.67 3.86
N GLU A 143 3.37 20.39 2.90
CA GLU A 143 3.48 19.07 2.28
C GLU A 143 3.77 18.01 3.36
N ARG A 144 3.05 16.90 3.30
CA ARG A 144 3.29 15.76 4.20
C ARG A 144 4.18 14.73 3.52
N ARG A 145 5.11 14.19 4.28
CA ARG A 145 5.92 13.04 3.89
C ARG A 145 5.67 11.93 4.89
N PHE A 146 5.40 10.75 4.38
CA PHE A 146 5.34 9.54 5.18
C PHE A 146 6.67 8.81 5.07
N ASP A 147 7.27 8.46 6.20
CA ASP A 147 8.61 7.86 6.21
C ASP A 147 8.62 6.52 5.49
N THR A 148 7.71 5.62 5.85
CA THR A 148 7.58 4.31 5.20
C THR A 148 6.11 3.92 5.08
N THR A 149 5.73 3.39 3.92
CA THR A 149 4.38 2.86 3.67
C THR A 149 4.47 1.44 3.13
N LEU A 150 3.70 0.54 3.71
CA LEU A 150 3.54 -0.82 3.23
C LEU A 150 2.32 -0.90 2.32
N LEU A 151 2.53 -1.42 1.11
CA LEU A 151 1.47 -1.63 0.14
C LEU A 151 1.16 -3.12 0.04
N ILE A 152 -0.13 -3.44 -0.01
CA ILE A 152 -0.63 -4.76 -0.37
C ILE A 152 -1.47 -4.60 -1.63
N ASN A 153 -1.11 -5.32 -2.68
CA ASN A 153 -1.73 -5.19 -4.01
C ASN A 153 -1.73 -3.73 -4.52
N GLY A 154 -0.69 -2.96 -4.19
CA GLY A 154 -0.55 -1.57 -4.58
C GLY A 154 -1.32 -0.57 -3.72
N LEU A 155 -2.17 -1.02 -2.78
CA LEU A 155 -2.90 -0.15 -1.86
C LEU A 155 -2.09 0.13 -0.60
N PRO A 156 -2.04 1.38 -0.10
CA PRO A 156 -1.37 1.74 1.14
C PRO A 156 -2.19 1.24 2.34
N ILE A 157 -1.68 0.21 3.01
CA ILE A 157 -2.37 -0.42 4.14
C ILE A 157 -1.80 0.03 5.48
N ILE A 158 -0.48 0.22 5.58
CA ILE A 158 0.20 0.58 6.82
C ILE A 158 1.16 1.73 6.54
N GLN A 159 1.03 2.77 7.35
CA GLN A 159 1.99 3.88 7.39
C GLN A 159 2.83 3.77 8.65
N ILE A 160 4.13 3.96 8.50
CA ILE A 160 5.10 3.90 9.59
C ILE A 160 5.77 5.25 9.66
N GLU A 161 5.68 5.89 10.81
CA GLU A 161 6.38 7.11 11.13
C GLU A 161 7.62 6.75 11.96
N GLU A 162 8.79 7.18 11.50
CA GLU A 162 10.06 6.92 12.17
C GLU A 162 10.45 8.16 12.99
N LYS A 163 10.68 7.96 14.27
CA LYS A 163 11.20 9.01 15.16
C LYS A 163 12.52 8.60 15.76
N SER A 164 13.45 9.55 15.81
CA SER A 164 14.69 9.34 16.55
C SER A 164 14.38 9.20 18.05
N VAL A 165 15.19 8.45 18.76
CA VAL A 165 15.05 8.21 20.22
C VAL A 165 14.96 9.51 21.05
N LYS A 166 15.29 10.66 20.46
CA LYS A 166 15.22 11.97 21.09
C LYS A 166 13.81 12.59 21.12
N HIS A 167 12.86 12.03 20.40
CA HIS A 167 11.48 12.53 20.34
C HIS A 167 10.53 11.55 21.00
N SER A 168 9.50 12.07 21.67
CA SER A 168 8.52 11.23 22.36
C SER A 168 7.57 10.54 21.36
N VAL A 169 7.03 9.39 21.76
CA VAL A 169 6.02 8.68 20.98
C VAL A 169 4.77 9.53 20.78
N ASP A 170 4.45 10.39 21.75
CA ASP A 170 3.29 11.30 21.70
C ASP A 170 3.42 12.35 20.59
N GLU A 171 4.63 12.82 20.28
CA GLU A 171 4.87 13.71 19.14
C GLU A 171 4.64 13.01 17.81
N ALA A 172 5.03 11.73 17.69
CA ALA A 172 4.80 10.94 16.49
C ALA A 172 3.30 10.70 16.26
N LEU A 173 2.54 10.37 17.32
CA LEU A 173 1.09 10.16 17.24
C LEU A 173 0.36 11.45 16.86
N ASN A 174 0.75 12.59 17.41
CA ASN A 174 0.15 13.89 17.08
C ASN A 174 0.37 14.28 15.61
N GLN A 175 1.49 13.90 15.01
CA GLN A 175 1.74 14.15 13.58
C GLN A 175 0.88 13.29 12.66
N MET A 176 0.51 12.09 13.08
CA MET A 176 -0.38 11.22 12.30
C MET A 176 -1.85 11.68 12.33
N HIS A 177 -2.25 12.43 13.37
CA HIS A 177 -3.63 12.90 13.54
C HIS A 177 -3.91 14.31 12.97
N GLN A 178 -2.89 15.01 12.50
CA GLN A 178 -3.01 16.31 11.84
C GLN A 178 -3.11 16.17 10.33
#